data_d0cb4cc0aa83e945b5a2173dc229ec44
#
_entry.id   d0cb4cc0aa83e945b5a2173dc229ec44
#
_cell.length_a   1.000
_cell.length_b   1.000
_cell.length_c   1.000
_cell.angle_alpha   90.00
_cell.angle_beta   90.00
_cell.angle_gamma   90.00
#
_symmetry.space_group_name_H-M   'P 1'
#
loop_
_entity.id
_entity.type
_entity.pdbx_description
1 polymer ?
#
loop_
_entity_poly.entity_id
_entity_poly.type
_entity_poly.pdbx_seq_one_letter_code
_entity_poly.pdbx_strand_id
1 'polypeptide(L)'
;MLNKNCLFLQVNIHLDEPRPCPLGMGFVEYQPCQPKSMRKLQIEELCRMTVEEFRAAEKLPLTIILDNIRSLHNVGSVFRTADAFRLERVCLCGITACPPSAEMHKTALGAEDSVSWTYYSDALEAVRELQAQDYCVLAVEQVQGSIGLDAFRPESGRKYALVLGNEVKGVQQAVVDACGQSLEIPQYGTKHSLNVSVSAGIVIWEVAKGMRSLRDLQSVALRP
;
A
#
# COMPACT_ATOMS: atom_id res chain seq x y z
N MET A 1 -44.43 25.69 -11.44
CA MET A 1 -44.73 24.45 -12.21
C MET A 1 -43.42 23.79 -12.55
N LEU A 2 -43.15 22.68 -11.88
CA LEU A 2 -41.92 21.89 -12.03
C LEU A 2 -42.08 20.98 -13.25
N ASN A 3 -41.06 20.96 -14.11
CA ASN A 3 -40.97 19.94 -15.14
C ASN A 3 -39.73 19.06 -14.88
N LYS A 4 -40.00 17.85 -14.39
CA LYS A 4 -38.99 16.77 -14.21
C LYS A 4 -38.91 16.04 -15.54
N ASN A 5 -37.78 16.09 -16.21
CA ASN A 5 -37.42 15.11 -17.22
C ASN A 5 -36.02 14.58 -16.89
N CYS A 6 -36.01 13.51 -16.15
CA CYS A 6 -34.83 12.67 -15.95
C CYS A 6 -34.73 11.76 -17.19
N LEU A 7 -33.81 12.08 -18.11
CA LEU A 7 -33.53 11.24 -19.27
C LEU A 7 -32.66 10.07 -18.80
N PHE A 8 -33.26 8.90 -18.66
CA PHE A 8 -32.50 7.66 -18.60
C PHE A 8 -31.89 7.38 -19.96
N LEU A 9 -30.58 7.54 -20.10
CA LEU A 9 -29.84 7.02 -21.23
C LEU A 9 -29.82 5.50 -21.14
N GLN A 10 -30.72 4.82 -21.86
CA GLN A 10 -30.57 3.41 -22.17
C GLN A 10 -29.42 3.28 -23.18
N VAL A 11 -28.26 2.83 -22.70
CA VAL A 11 -27.19 2.40 -23.59
C VAL A 11 -27.59 1.03 -24.14
N ASN A 12 -28.14 0.99 -25.34
CA ASN A 12 -28.27 -0.23 -26.10
C ASN A 12 -26.88 -0.67 -26.55
N ILE A 13 -26.29 -1.62 -25.83
CA ILE A 13 -25.11 -2.33 -26.29
C ILE A 13 -25.61 -3.30 -27.37
N HIS A 14 -25.47 -2.91 -28.64
CA HIS A 14 -25.49 -3.88 -29.72
C HIS A 14 -24.31 -4.82 -29.53
N LEU A 15 -24.56 -6.04 -29.11
CA LEU A 15 -23.60 -7.12 -29.17
C LEU A 15 -23.44 -7.45 -30.66
N ASP A 16 -22.34 -6.96 -31.26
CA ASP A 16 -21.93 -7.43 -32.57
C ASP A 16 -21.80 -8.96 -32.54
N GLU A 17 -22.31 -9.60 -33.61
CA GLU A 17 -22.20 -11.04 -33.77
C GLU A 17 -20.73 -11.49 -33.71
N PRO A 18 -20.44 -12.61 -32.99
CA PRO A 18 -19.05 -13.07 -32.85
C PRO A 18 -18.45 -13.40 -34.19
N ARG A 19 -17.38 -12.71 -34.57
CA ARG A 19 -16.61 -13.05 -35.76
C ARG A 19 -15.97 -14.42 -35.59
N PRO A 20 -16.01 -15.32 -36.59
CA PRO A 20 -15.40 -16.63 -36.44
C PRO A 20 -13.88 -16.51 -36.30
N CYS A 21 -13.34 -17.16 -35.26
CA CYS A 21 -11.90 -17.25 -35.04
C CYS A 21 -11.27 -18.15 -36.13
N PRO A 22 -10.19 -17.71 -36.80
CA PRO A 22 -9.61 -18.47 -37.94
C PRO A 22 -8.81 -19.73 -37.55
N LEU A 23 -8.80 -20.15 -36.30
CA LEU A 23 -7.97 -21.25 -35.78
C LEU A 23 -8.76 -22.41 -35.15
N GLY A 24 -9.96 -22.74 -35.62
CA GLY A 24 -10.58 -24.05 -35.34
C GLY A 24 -10.66 -24.50 -33.87
N MET A 25 -10.47 -23.61 -32.89
CA MET A 25 -10.69 -23.90 -31.47
C MET A 25 -12.19 -23.73 -31.16
N GLY A 26 -12.83 -24.80 -30.72
CA GLY A 26 -14.25 -24.86 -30.39
C GLY A 26 -14.68 -23.73 -29.49
N PHE A 27 -15.90 -23.24 -29.66
CA PHE A 27 -16.53 -22.26 -28.82
C PHE A 27 -16.46 -22.71 -27.34
N VAL A 28 -15.70 -21.99 -26.52
CA VAL A 28 -15.85 -22.10 -25.08
C VAL A 28 -17.16 -21.36 -24.76
N GLU A 29 -18.23 -22.12 -24.53
CA GLU A 29 -19.47 -21.57 -24.05
C GLU A 29 -19.21 -20.82 -22.74
N TYR A 30 -19.38 -19.50 -22.76
CA TYR A 30 -19.34 -18.69 -21.56
C TYR A 30 -20.55 -19.10 -20.69
N GLN A 31 -20.33 -20.00 -19.75
CA GLN A 31 -21.33 -20.27 -18.71
C GLN A 31 -21.29 -19.10 -17.74
N PRO A 32 -22.36 -18.29 -17.65
CA PRO A 32 -22.45 -17.26 -16.65
C PRO A 32 -22.32 -17.93 -15.27
N CYS A 33 -21.31 -17.49 -14.50
CA CYS A 33 -21.09 -17.98 -13.16
C CYS A 33 -22.39 -17.78 -12.37
N GLN A 34 -23.07 -18.87 -12.00
CA GLN A 34 -24.27 -18.77 -11.16
C GLN A 34 -23.86 -18.04 -9.88
N PRO A 35 -24.58 -17.00 -9.44
CA PRO A 35 -24.23 -16.26 -8.25
C PRO A 35 -24.31 -17.21 -7.05
N LYS A 36 -23.15 -17.71 -6.59
CA LYS A 36 -23.08 -18.32 -5.27
C LYS A 36 -23.55 -17.25 -4.29
N SER A 37 -24.50 -17.57 -3.44
CA SER A 37 -24.96 -16.63 -2.42
C SER A 37 -23.76 -16.15 -1.59
N MET A 38 -23.39 -14.88 -1.76
CA MET A 38 -22.29 -14.28 -1.02
C MET A 38 -22.81 -13.80 0.34
N ARG A 39 -22.29 -14.34 1.44
CA ARG A 39 -22.55 -13.84 2.79
C ARG A 39 -21.30 -13.18 3.37
N LYS A 40 -21.50 -12.20 4.24
CA LYS A 40 -20.39 -11.62 5.01
C LYS A 40 -19.83 -12.64 5.99
N LEU A 41 -18.51 -12.73 6.07
CA LEU A 41 -17.84 -13.53 7.10
C LEU A 41 -18.00 -12.86 8.46
N GLN A 42 -18.18 -13.68 9.51
CA GLN A 42 -18.12 -13.23 10.90
C GLN A 42 -16.66 -13.00 11.31
N ILE A 43 -16.43 -12.23 12.37
CA ILE A 43 -15.09 -11.88 12.84
C ILE A 43 -14.28 -13.13 13.18
N GLU A 44 -14.91 -14.11 13.79
CA GLU A 44 -14.31 -15.39 14.19
C GLU A 44 -13.82 -16.22 13.01
N GLU A 45 -14.51 -16.11 11.86
CA GLU A 45 -14.16 -16.83 10.63
C GLU A 45 -12.94 -16.21 9.91
N LEU A 46 -12.54 -14.98 10.28
CA LEU A 46 -11.38 -14.31 9.68
C LEU A 46 -10.04 -14.83 10.22
N CYS A 47 -10.04 -15.59 11.32
CA CYS A 47 -8.85 -16.18 11.94
C CYS A 47 -7.70 -15.16 12.08
N ARG A 48 -8.00 -13.97 12.63
CA ARG A 48 -6.99 -12.92 12.83
C ARG A 48 -6.04 -13.30 13.97
N MET A 49 -4.76 -12.94 13.81
CA MET A 49 -3.72 -13.15 14.81
C MET A 49 -3.98 -12.30 16.06
N THR A 50 -3.59 -12.81 17.22
CA THR A 50 -3.40 -11.98 18.42
C THR A 50 -2.17 -11.09 18.25
N VAL A 51 -2.01 -10.09 19.15
CA VAL A 51 -0.82 -9.21 19.14
C VAL A 51 0.47 -10.02 19.35
N GLU A 52 0.43 -11.03 20.24
CA GLU A 52 1.57 -11.93 20.53
C GLU A 52 1.93 -12.76 19.31
N GLU A 53 0.95 -13.37 18.65
CA GLU A 53 1.16 -14.15 17.42
C GLU A 53 1.69 -13.25 16.30
N PHE A 54 1.15 -12.03 16.17
CA PHE A 54 1.65 -11.07 15.19
C PHE A 54 3.12 -10.72 15.46
N ARG A 55 3.48 -10.42 16.71
CA ARG A 55 4.87 -10.09 17.08
C ARG A 55 5.83 -11.23 16.81
N ALA A 56 5.42 -12.47 17.04
CA ALA A 56 6.23 -13.69 16.79
C ALA A 56 6.29 -14.08 15.31
N ALA A 57 5.30 -13.71 14.51
CA ALA A 57 5.24 -14.08 13.10
C ALA A 57 6.33 -13.42 12.25
N GLU A 58 6.76 -14.10 11.20
CA GLU A 58 7.66 -13.55 10.19
C GLU A 58 7.03 -12.30 9.54
N LYS A 59 7.82 -11.23 9.41
CA LYS A 59 7.40 -9.96 8.80
C LYS A 59 7.79 -9.89 7.33
N LEU A 60 7.00 -9.11 6.59
CA LEU A 60 7.45 -8.65 5.28
C LEU A 60 8.56 -7.61 5.51
N PRO A 61 9.75 -7.75 4.89
CA PRO A 61 10.87 -6.81 5.08
C PRO A 61 10.60 -5.48 4.34
N LEU A 62 9.52 -4.82 4.75
CA LEU A 62 9.06 -3.54 4.28
C LEU A 62 8.84 -2.62 5.48
N THR A 63 9.56 -1.49 5.50
CA THR A 63 9.50 -0.45 6.54
C THR A 63 8.85 0.80 5.98
N ILE A 64 8.08 1.51 6.78
CA ILE A 64 7.50 2.82 6.43
C ILE A 64 8.19 3.89 7.26
N ILE A 65 8.66 4.96 6.61
CA ILE A 65 9.21 6.15 7.26
C ILE A 65 8.20 7.29 7.09
N LEU A 66 7.75 7.85 8.21
CA LEU A 66 6.82 8.98 8.25
C LEU A 66 7.58 10.27 8.54
N ASP A 67 7.83 11.06 7.50
CA ASP A 67 8.61 12.30 7.57
C ASP A 67 7.72 13.50 7.94
N ASN A 68 7.75 13.90 9.21
CA ASN A 68 7.03 15.06 9.72
C ASN A 68 5.50 15.03 9.48
N ILE A 69 4.86 13.89 9.65
CA ILE A 69 3.41 13.74 9.52
C ILE A 69 2.70 14.43 10.69
N ARG A 70 1.77 15.35 10.37
CA ARG A 70 1.07 16.18 11.35
C ARG A 70 -0.18 15.53 11.93
N SER A 71 -0.90 14.78 11.11
CA SER A 71 -2.19 14.20 11.47
C SER A 71 -2.04 12.87 12.20
N LEU A 72 -2.42 12.84 13.48
CA LEU A 72 -2.50 11.61 14.28
C LEU A 72 -3.37 10.53 13.63
N HIS A 73 -4.46 10.93 12.97
CA HIS A 73 -5.33 10.01 12.24
C HIS A 73 -4.62 9.37 11.03
N ASN A 74 -3.78 10.13 10.32
CA ASN A 74 -2.99 9.58 9.21
C ASN A 74 -1.98 8.57 9.74
N VAL A 75 -1.27 8.90 10.83
CA VAL A 75 -0.30 8.00 11.48
C VAL A 75 -0.99 6.70 11.92
N GLY A 76 -2.13 6.79 12.62
CA GLY A 76 -2.89 5.62 13.04
C GLY A 76 -3.37 4.76 11.86
N SER A 77 -3.81 5.38 10.77
CA SER A 77 -4.22 4.67 9.55
C SER A 77 -3.05 3.94 8.90
N VAL A 78 -1.84 4.51 8.95
CA VAL A 78 -0.62 3.84 8.46
C VAL A 78 -0.27 2.64 9.33
N PHE A 79 -0.35 2.75 10.67
CA PHE A 79 -0.16 1.61 11.57
C PHE A 79 -1.13 0.47 11.24
N ARG A 80 -2.42 0.79 11.06
CA ARG A 80 -3.43 -0.21 10.70
C ARG A 80 -3.15 -0.88 9.36
N THR A 81 -2.64 -0.14 8.39
CA THR A 81 -2.23 -0.70 7.10
C THR A 81 -0.98 -1.56 7.25
N ALA A 82 0.00 -1.11 8.04
CA ALA A 82 1.22 -1.87 8.32
C ALA A 82 0.93 -3.21 9.02
N ASP A 83 -0.01 -3.23 9.97
CA ASP A 83 -0.52 -4.45 10.61
C ASP A 83 -1.16 -5.38 9.58
N ALA A 84 -2.09 -4.87 8.77
CA ALA A 84 -2.83 -5.67 7.77
C ALA A 84 -1.90 -6.40 6.79
N PHE A 85 -0.74 -5.82 6.47
CA PHE A 85 0.26 -6.40 5.57
C PHE A 85 1.45 -7.04 6.29
N ARG A 86 1.44 -7.13 7.64
CA ARG A 86 2.54 -7.65 8.47
C ARG A 86 3.88 -7.03 8.11
N LEU A 87 3.92 -5.69 8.04
CA LEU A 87 5.17 -4.98 7.79
C LEU A 87 6.13 -5.12 8.96
N GLU A 88 7.40 -4.92 8.70
CA GLU A 88 8.45 -5.07 9.71
C GLU A 88 8.36 -3.98 10.78
N ARG A 89 8.26 -2.70 10.38
CA ARG A 89 8.16 -1.58 11.32
C ARG A 89 7.69 -0.27 10.66
N VAL A 90 7.41 0.71 11.53
CA VAL A 90 7.16 2.10 11.16
C VAL A 90 8.19 2.99 11.84
N CYS A 91 8.88 3.85 11.10
CA CYS A 91 9.77 4.89 11.62
C CYS A 91 9.00 6.21 11.70
N LEU A 92 8.96 6.81 12.89
CA LEU A 92 8.26 8.06 13.18
C LEU A 92 9.32 9.17 13.29
N CYS A 93 9.29 10.16 12.38
CA CYS A 93 10.37 11.13 12.28
C CYS A 93 9.91 12.56 12.54
N GLY A 94 10.76 13.33 13.22
CA GLY A 94 10.55 14.75 13.49
C GLY A 94 9.29 15.00 14.34
N ILE A 95 8.35 15.78 13.81
CA ILE A 95 7.11 16.13 14.50
C ILE A 95 6.04 15.01 14.46
N THR A 96 6.31 13.90 13.81
CA THR A 96 5.39 12.76 13.77
C THR A 96 5.17 12.21 15.17
N ALA A 97 3.93 12.20 15.62
CA ALA A 97 3.60 11.75 16.97
C ALA A 97 3.83 10.25 17.16
N CYS A 98 4.27 9.88 18.37
CA CYS A 98 4.50 8.51 18.77
C CYS A 98 3.34 7.96 19.63
N PRO A 99 3.09 6.63 19.59
CA PRO A 99 2.26 5.99 20.61
C PRO A 99 2.85 6.15 22.03
N PRO A 100 1.99 6.15 23.08
CA PRO A 100 0.54 6.03 23.03
C PRO A 100 -0.16 7.37 22.75
N SER A 101 -1.24 7.32 21.97
CA SER A 101 -2.09 8.48 21.72
C SER A 101 -3.55 8.05 21.51
N ALA A 102 -4.47 8.54 22.33
CA ALA A 102 -5.89 8.24 22.20
C ALA A 102 -6.48 8.66 20.85
N GLU A 103 -5.97 9.74 20.25
CA GLU A 103 -6.41 10.23 18.95
C GLU A 103 -5.92 9.34 17.82
N MET A 104 -4.67 8.88 17.88
CA MET A 104 -4.10 7.90 16.95
C MET A 104 -4.83 6.57 17.03
N HIS A 105 -5.14 6.10 18.24
CA HIS A 105 -5.85 4.85 18.51
C HIS A 105 -7.19 4.75 17.78
N LYS A 106 -7.91 5.88 17.60
CA LYS A 106 -9.20 5.89 16.88
C LYS A 106 -9.12 5.34 15.46
N THR A 107 -7.98 5.45 14.81
CA THR A 107 -7.76 4.96 13.44
C THR A 107 -6.84 3.73 13.39
N ALA A 108 -5.89 3.62 14.28
CA ALA A 108 -4.99 2.47 14.41
C ALA A 108 -5.71 1.23 14.94
N LEU A 109 -6.69 1.39 15.85
CA LEU A 109 -7.49 0.32 16.45
C LEU A 109 -6.65 -0.79 17.09
N GLY A 110 -5.55 -0.42 17.76
CA GLY A 110 -4.63 -1.34 18.43
C GLY A 110 -3.46 -1.81 17.56
N ALA A 111 -3.40 -1.43 16.29
CA ALA A 111 -2.28 -1.79 15.41
C ALA A 111 -0.94 -1.18 15.86
N GLU A 112 -0.97 -0.06 16.60
CA GLU A 112 0.19 0.56 17.23
C GLU A 112 0.81 -0.30 18.34
N ASP A 113 0.07 -1.28 18.87
CA ASP A 113 0.55 -2.24 19.86
C ASP A 113 1.17 -3.48 19.20
N SER A 114 0.76 -3.84 17.98
CA SER A 114 1.26 -5.02 17.25
C SER A 114 2.47 -4.69 16.39
N VAL A 115 2.43 -3.56 15.65
CA VAL A 115 3.50 -3.16 14.73
C VAL A 115 4.66 -2.50 15.47
N SER A 116 5.87 -2.98 15.26
CA SER A 116 7.08 -2.36 15.80
C SER A 116 7.27 -0.95 15.24
N TRP A 117 7.72 -0.02 16.08
CA TRP A 117 8.03 1.34 15.66
C TRP A 117 9.29 1.89 16.34
N THR A 118 9.91 2.87 15.71
CA THR A 118 11.08 3.58 16.23
C THR A 118 10.93 5.07 15.94
N TYR A 119 11.30 5.93 16.88
CA TYR A 119 11.34 7.36 16.69
C TYR A 119 12.74 7.81 16.26
N TYR A 120 12.81 8.76 15.33
CA TYR A 120 14.01 9.46 14.89
C TYR A 120 13.79 10.96 14.95
N SER A 121 14.82 11.71 15.32
CA SER A 121 14.76 13.17 15.34
C SER A 121 14.60 13.77 13.94
N ASP A 122 15.11 13.07 12.90
CA ASP A 122 15.07 13.46 11.50
C ASP A 122 14.88 12.21 10.61
N ALA A 123 14.10 12.36 9.54
CA ALA A 123 13.89 11.30 8.56
C ALA A 123 15.20 10.89 7.84
N LEU A 124 16.13 11.82 7.65
CA LEU A 124 17.43 11.55 7.06
C LEU A 124 18.26 10.55 7.91
N GLU A 125 18.13 10.62 9.25
CA GLU A 125 18.76 9.67 10.16
C GLU A 125 18.20 8.26 9.95
N ALA A 126 16.87 8.12 9.89
CA ALA A 126 16.20 6.85 9.61
C ALA A 126 16.60 6.26 8.25
N VAL A 127 16.68 7.11 7.21
CA VAL A 127 17.10 6.68 5.86
C VAL A 127 18.52 6.11 5.89
N ARG A 128 19.46 6.82 6.49
CA ARG A 128 20.88 6.38 6.57
C ARG A 128 21.04 5.08 7.36
N GLU A 129 20.33 4.95 8.48
CA GLU A 129 20.36 3.72 9.29
C GLU A 129 19.83 2.53 8.49
N LEU A 130 18.70 2.68 7.79
CA LEU A 130 18.11 1.61 7.00
C LEU A 130 18.98 1.24 5.79
N GLN A 131 19.60 2.23 5.12
CA GLN A 131 20.56 1.96 4.06
C GLN A 131 21.78 1.17 4.57
N ALA A 132 22.27 1.48 5.76
CA ALA A 132 23.34 0.70 6.39
C ALA A 132 22.92 -0.74 6.77
N GLN A 133 21.62 -1.01 6.84
CA GLN A 133 21.01 -2.35 7.05
C GLN A 133 20.58 -3.03 5.73
N ASP A 134 21.09 -2.57 4.59
CA ASP A 134 20.81 -3.08 3.23
C ASP A 134 19.36 -2.90 2.75
N TYR A 135 18.64 -1.89 3.26
CA TYR A 135 17.35 -1.51 2.70
C TYR A 135 17.51 -0.66 1.43
N CYS A 136 16.72 -0.97 0.43
CA CYS A 136 16.45 -0.05 -0.67
C CYS A 136 15.42 0.98 -0.17
N VAL A 137 15.87 2.20 0.09
CA VAL A 137 15.00 3.27 0.59
C VAL A 137 14.52 4.09 -0.59
N LEU A 138 13.20 4.24 -0.73
CA LEU A 138 12.53 4.95 -1.82
C LEU A 138 11.67 6.07 -1.25
N ALA A 139 11.80 7.27 -1.79
CA ALA A 139 10.87 8.35 -1.48
C ALA A 139 9.56 8.12 -2.25
N VAL A 140 8.42 8.38 -1.60
CA VAL A 140 7.11 8.40 -2.27
C VAL A 140 6.77 9.85 -2.56
N GLU A 141 7.22 10.35 -3.72
CA GLU A 141 7.13 11.77 -4.06
C GLU A 141 7.18 11.98 -5.59
N GLN A 142 6.58 13.07 -6.05
CA GLN A 142 6.62 13.48 -7.46
C GLN A 142 7.90 14.27 -7.72
N VAL A 143 8.91 13.61 -8.25
CA VAL A 143 10.20 14.24 -8.58
C VAL A 143 10.60 13.95 -10.02
N GLN A 144 11.50 14.77 -10.56
CA GLN A 144 12.01 14.50 -11.90
C GLN A 144 12.75 13.15 -11.93
N GLY A 145 12.32 12.24 -12.80
CA GLY A 145 12.88 10.90 -12.93
C GLY A 145 12.32 9.88 -11.93
N SER A 146 11.20 10.17 -11.25
CA SER A 146 10.47 9.19 -10.44
C SER A 146 10.03 7.97 -11.26
N ILE A 147 9.94 6.83 -10.60
CA ILE A 147 9.43 5.60 -11.19
C ILE A 147 7.94 5.53 -10.92
N GLY A 148 7.12 5.36 -11.96
CA GLY A 148 5.69 5.12 -11.78
C GLY A 148 5.45 3.84 -10.97
N LEU A 149 4.57 3.90 -9.99
CA LEU A 149 4.27 2.76 -9.12
C LEU A 149 3.76 1.54 -9.90
N ASP A 150 3.04 1.76 -11.00
CA ASP A 150 2.56 0.74 -11.93
C ASP A 150 3.69 0.02 -12.68
N ALA A 151 4.83 0.70 -12.88
CA ALA A 151 6.03 0.15 -13.51
C ALA A 151 7.02 -0.45 -12.50
N PHE A 152 6.92 -0.09 -11.21
CA PHE A 152 7.85 -0.58 -10.18
C PHE A 152 7.70 -2.09 -9.96
N ARG A 153 8.83 -2.78 -9.88
CA ARG A 153 8.89 -4.22 -9.58
C ARG A 153 9.91 -4.45 -8.48
N PRO A 154 9.50 -4.95 -7.30
CA PRO A 154 10.44 -5.32 -6.25
C PRO A 154 11.39 -6.41 -6.70
N GLU A 155 12.63 -6.35 -6.24
CA GLU A 155 13.63 -7.41 -6.44
C GLU A 155 13.47 -8.52 -5.40
N SER A 156 13.76 -9.76 -5.81
CA SER A 156 13.66 -10.90 -4.91
C SER A 156 14.68 -10.84 -3.77
N GLY A 157 14.23 -11.08 -2.55
CA GLY A 157 15.09 -11.09 -1.35
C GLY A 157 15.52 -9.71 -0.85
N ARG A 158 15.17 -8.62 -1.54
CA ARG A 158 15.54 -7.26 -1.14
C ARG A 158 14.60 -6.71 -0.09
N LYS A 159 15.15 -5.97 0.86
CA LYS A 159 14.40 -5.21 1.87
C LYS A 159 14.08 -3.82 1.31
N TYR A 160 12.90 -3.30 1.64
CA TYR A 160 12.48 -1.98 1.17
C TYR A 160 12.05 -1.09 2.32
N ALA A 161 12.31 0.22 2.18
CA ALA A 161 11.73 1.24 3.03
C ALA A 161 11.11 2.35 2.16
N LEU A 162 9.90 2.80 2.53
CA LEU A 162 9.15 3.81 1.80
C LEU A 162 9.01 5.05 2.67
N VAL A 163 9.48 6.20 2.18
CA VAL A 163 9.37 7.49 2.88
C VAL A 163 8.11 8.20 2.42
N LEU A 164 7.23 8.52 3.35
CA LEU A 164 6.02 9.31 3.14
C LEU A 164 6.18 10.67 3.82
N GLY A 165 5.98 11.74 3.07
CA GLY A 165 6.24 13.10 3.50
C GLY A 165 5.07 13.81 4.15
N ASN A 166 5.36 14.98 4.68
CA ASN A 166 4.42 15.90 5.30
C ASN A 166 3.27 16.26 4.35
N GLU A 167 2.06 16.42 4.90
CA GLU A 167 0.83 16.65 4.14
C GLU A 167 0.83 17.95 3.31
N VAL A 168 1.71 18.89 3.64
CA VAL A 168 1.80 20.20 2.97
C VAL A 168 3.07 20.33 2.15
N LYS A 169 4.19 19.86 2.69
CA LYS A 169 5.52 20.07 2.11
C LYS A 169 6.05 18.85 1.35
N GLY A 170 5.39 17.69 1.45
CA GLY A 170 5.90 16.43 0.91
C GLY A 170 7.14 15.93 1.67
N VAL A 171 7.92 15.09 1.02
CA VAL A 171 9.20 14.59 1.53
C VAL A 171 10.26 15.69 1.42
N GLN A 172 11.04 15.91 2.47
CA GLN A 172 12.12 16.91 2.47
C GLN A 172 13.13 16.62 1.35
N GLN A 173 13.60 17.66 0.65
CA GLN A 173 14.54 17.50 -0.48
C GLN A 173 15.79 16.71 -0.09
N ALA A 174 16.39 16.99 1.07
CA ALA A 174 17.57 16.27 1.54
C ALA A 174 17.31 14.76 1.74
N VAL A 175 16.07 14.39 2.10
CA VAL A 175 15.65 12.99 2.24
C VAL A 175 15.46 12.36 0.86
N VAL A 176 14.83 13.06 -0.09
CA VAL A 176 14.72 12.62 -1.48
C VAL A 176 16.09 12.35 -2.09
N ASP A 177 17.01 13.28 -1.92
CA ASP A 177 18.39 13.17 -2.43
C ASP A 177 19.12 11.96 -1.82
N ALA A 178 18.92 11.71 -0.53
CA ALA A 178 19.52 10.57 0.16
C ALA A 178 18.94 9.22 -0.28
N CYS A 179 17.66 9.17 -0.64
CA CYS A 179 17.01 7.94 -1.15
C CYS A 179 17.57 7.54 -2.53
N GLY A 180 17.94 8.50 -3.36
CA GLY A 180 18.47 8.28 -4.72
C GLY A 180 17.44 7.80 -5.74
N GLN A 181 16.28 7.35 -5.30
CA GLN A 181 15.14 6.94 -6.14
C GLN A 181 13.81 7.35 -5.50
N SER A 182 12.82 7.63 -6.34
CA SER A 182 11.48 7.97 -5.91
C SER A 182 10.42 7.15 -6.66
N LEU A 183 9.34 6.81 -5.95
CA LEU A 183 8.14 6.22 -6.52
C LEU A 183 7.05 7.28 -6.63
N GLU A 184 6.37 7.32 -7.75
CA GLU A 184 5.25 8.20 -7.99
C GLU A 184 3.97 7.39 -8.22
N ILE A 185 2.88 7.77 -7.55
CA ILE A 185 1.54 7.25 -7.84
C ILE A 185 1.00 8.06 -9.03
N PRO A 186 0.77 7.46 -10.22
CA PRO A 186 0.20 8.18 -11.35
C PRO A 186 -1.17 8.78 -10.98
N GLN A 187 -1.35 10.07 -11.24
CA GLN A 187 -2.57 10.81 -10.94
C GLN A 187 -3.10 11.51 -12.18
N TYR A 188 -4.41 11.44 -12.42
CA TYR A 188 -5.06 11.98 -13.61
C TYR A 188 -6.14 13.00 -13.29
N GLY A 189 -6.22 13.42 -12.02
CA GLY A 189 -7.21 14.35 -11.52
C GLY A 189 -6.74 15.80 -11.51
N THR A 190 -7.50 16.66 -10.84
CA THR A 190 -7.22 18.10 -10.71
C THR A 190 -6.41 18.46 -9.48
N LYS A 191 -6.20 17.53 -8.55
CA LYS A 191 -5.43 17.75 -7.32
C LYS A 191 -3.99 17.34 -7.50
N HIS A 192 -3.08 18.02 -6.79
CA HIS A 192 -1.64 17.79 -6.91
C HIS A 192 -1.15 16.63 -6.07
N SER A 193 -1.93 16.18 -5.08
CA SER A 193 -1.54 15.09 -4.16
C SER A 193 -2.75 14.33 -3.62
N LEU A 194 -2.50 13.12 -3.15
CA LEU A 194 -3.42 12.30 -2.36
C LEU A 194 -3.18 12.55 -0.85
N ASN A 195 -4.16 12.20 -0.04
CA ASN A 195 -3.94 12.11 1.40
C ASN A 195 -2.83 11.08 1.71
N VAL A 196 -1.93 11.40 2.66
CA VAL A 196 -0.75 10.57 2.95
C VAL A 196 -1.10 9.15 3.37
N SER A 197 -2.16 8.94 4.15
CA SER A 197 -2.57 7.58 4.55
C SER A 197 -3.18 6.80 3.39
N VAL A 198 -3.82 7.47 2.44
CA VAL A 198 -4.28 6.86 1.18
C VAL A 198 -3.09 6.47 0.31
N SER A 199 -2.13 7.39 0.13
CA SER A 199 -0.88 7.11 -0.58
C SER A 199 -0.14 5.91 0.03
N ALA A 200 -0.04 5.88 1.37
CA ALA A 200 0.54 4.76 2.11
C ALA A 200 -0.16 3.44 1.77
N GLY A 201 -1.49 3.41 1.81
CA GLY A 201 -2.26 2.21 1.47
C GLY A 201 -1.98 1.70 0.06
N ILE A 202 -1.93 2.60 -0.92
CA ILE A 202 -1.69 2.27 -2.34
C ILE A 202 -0.26 1.71 -2.53
N VAL A 203 0.77 2.41 -2.02
CA VAL A 203 2.17 1.98 -2.22
C VAL A 203 2.48 0.72 -1.43
N ILE A 204 1.99 0.59 -0.19
CA ILE A 204 2.15 -0.61 0.63
C ILE A 204 1.54 -1.82 -0.08
N TRP A 205 0.31 -1.70 -0.58
CA TRP A 205 -0.36 -2.78 -1.31
C TRP A 205 0.46 -3.25 -2.51
N GLU A 206 0.87 -2.33 -3.39
CA GLU A 206 1.57 -2.72 -4.62
C GLU A 206 2.94 -3.33 -4.35
N VAL A 207 3.73 -2.71 -3.45
CA VAL A 207 5.05 -3.24 -3.08
C VAL A 207 4.93 -4.57 -2.35
N ALA A 208 4.03 -4.68 -1.35
CA ALA A 208 3.83 -5.92 -0.60
C ALA A 208 3.33 -7.07 -1.49
N LYS A 209 2.43 -6.80 -2.44
CA LYS A 209 1.95 -7.77 -3.43
C LYS A 209 3.12 -8.30 -4.27
N GLY A 210 3.96 -7.41 -4.80
CA GLY A 210 5.13 -7.78 -5.58
C GLY A 210 6.12 -8.63 -4.78
N MET A 211 6.46 -8.22 -3.55
CA MET A 211 7.38 -8.94 -2.68
C MET A 211 6.86 -10.35 -2.29
N ARG A 212 5.56 -10.51 -2.04
CA ARG A 212 4.94 -11.81 -1.71
C ARG A 212 4.93 -12.75 -2.90
N SER A 213 4.55 -12.27 -4.08
CA SER A 213 4.55 -13.08 -5.30
C SER A 213 5.93 -13.68 -5.59
N LEU A 214 7.00 -12.92 -5.34
CA LEU A 214 8.38 -13.40 -5.49
C LEU A 214 8.75 -14.49 -4.46
N ARG A 215 8.30 -14.35 -3.19
CA ARG A 215 8.51 -15.38 -2.15
C ARG A 215 7.80 -16.69 -2.48
N ASP A 216 6.56 -16.61 -2.96
CA ASP A 216 5.78 -17.78 -3.35
C ASP A 216 6.44 -18.54 -4.50
N LEU A 217 6.97 -17.84 -5.50
CA LEU A 217 7.73 -18.44 -6.60
C LEU A 217 9.01 -19.13 -6.11
N GLN A 218 9.72 -18.53 -5.15
CA GLN A 218 10.92 -19.16 -4.58
C GLN A 218 10.57 -20.43 -3.77
N SER A 219 9.48 -20.39 -3.01
CA SER A 219 9.03 -21.57 -2.23
C SER A 219 8.62 -22.75 -3.11
N VAL A 220 8.12 -22.49 -4.31
CA VAL A 220 7.77 -23.50 -5.31
C VAL A 220 9.04 -24.08 -5.97
N ALA A 221 10.04 -23.24 -6.28
CA ALA A 221 11.30 -23.67 -6.90
C ALA A 221 12.19 -24.52 -5.97
N LEU A 222 11.99 -24.44 -4.64
CA LEU A 222 12.76 -25.20 -3.63
C LEU A 222 12.04 -26.46 -3.16
N ARG A 223 10.89 -26.84 -3.72
CA ARG A 223 10.26 -28.13 -3.45
C ARG A 223 10.97 -29.19 -4.29
N PRO A 224 11.53 -30.23 -3.65
CA PRO A 224 12.23 -31.33 -4.34
C PRO A 224 11.28 -32.13 -5.24
#